data_250b6678b19963de5270209bd188e530
#
_entry.id   250b6678b19963de5270209bd188e530
#
_cell.length_a   1.000
_cell.length_b   1.000
_cell.length_c   1.000
_cell.angle_alpha   90.00
_cell.angle_beta   90.00
_cell.angle_gamma   90.00
#
_symmetry.space_group_name_H-M   'P 1'
#
loop_
_entity.id
_entity.type
_entity.pdbx_description
1 polymer ?
#
loop_
_entity_poly.entity_id
_entity_poly.type
_entity_poly.pdbx_seq_one_letter_code
_entity_poly.pdbx_strand_id
1 'polypeptide(L)'
;MTQPQPDHPDTQHHDTQRHDTQPHDTQWPRWEVFKQDSEKRPYQAIGSVHAGDPDHALVTARNVFVRRPAAVSLWAVREADILMATPQELVGTPDVLAVSGTAGLYHVGIKKSHKRSMTFVDLVGAVQATGPGDALRQAHEQYPDALAWLVFPDAAKVATDPDPGTVESWFAPATEKTYKQQQYYGTIGRHVGELKRSGQMPGRVNEHPHVGEQPAVKHNEEPVK
;
A
#
# COMPACT_ATOMS: atom_id res chain seq x y z
N MET A 1 3.76 -79.22 33.56
CA MET A 1 4.91 -78.35 33.48
C MET A 1 4.60 -77.31 32.41
N THR A 2 4.05 -76.17 32.84
CA THR A 2 3.64 -75.07 32.02
C THR A 2 4.63 -73.93 32.21
N GLN A 3 5.36 -73.53 31.18
CA GLN A 3 6.25 -72.39 31.28
C GLN A 3 5.47 -71.08 31.23
N PRO A 4 5.86 -70.08 32.04
CA PRO A 4 5.30 -68.76 31.92
C PRO A 4 5.91 -67.99 30.73
N GLN A 5 5.05 -67.27 29.99
CA GLN A 5 5.45 -66.30 28.95
C GLN A 5 6.01 -65.04 29.64
N PRO A 6 7.01 -64.40 29.02
CA PRO A 6 7.54 -63.12 29.51
C PRO A 6 6.60 -61.96 29.17
N ASP A 7 6.42 -61.09 30.13
CA ASP A 7 5.70 -59.85 30.06
C ASP A 7 6.34 -58.93 29.01
N HIS A 8 5.51 -58.42 28.09
CA HIS A 8 5.88 -57.31 27.20
C HIS A 8 5.81 -55.99 27.98
N PRO A 9 6.86 -55.15 27.92
CA PRO A 9 6.80 -53.85 28.52
C PRO A 9 5.82 -52.95 27.77
N ASP A 10 4.97 -52.28 28.54
CA ASP A 10 4.06 -51.24 28.11
C ASP A 10 4.77 -50.22 27.24
N THR A 11 4.27 -50.10 26.00
CA THR A 11 4.65 -49.04 25.09
C THR A 11 3.99 -47.74 25.60
N GLN A 12 4.70 -46.96 26.35
CA GLN A 12 4.31 -45.61 26.69
C GLN A 12 4.13 -44.84 25.39
N HIS A 13 2.91 -44.55 25.03
CA HIS A 13 2.56 -43.55 24.03
C HIS A 13 3.09 -42.22 24.55
N HIS A 14 4.22 -41.79 24.03
CA HIS A 14 4.60 -40.39 24.09
C HIS A 14 3.54 -39.60 23.35
N ASP A 15 2.66 -38.97 24.11
CA ASP A 15 1.83 -37.88 23.65
C ASP A 15 2.77 -36.78 23.13
N THR A 16 2.97 -36.82 21.83
CA THR A 16 3.66 -35.76 21.11
C THR A 16 2.74 -34.55 21.19
N GLN A 17 2.95 -33.71 22.20
CA GLN A 17 2.37 -32.37 22.24
C GLN A 17 2.69 -31.74 20.90
N ARG A 18 1.65 -31.65 20.05
CA ARG A 18 1.69 -30.79 18.89
C ARG A 18 1.87 -29.40 19.45
N HIS A 19 3.11 -28.92 19.43
CA HIS A 19 3.35 -27.49 19.48
C HIS A 19 2.56 -26.92 18.32
N ASP A 20 1.45 -26.25 18.63
CA ASP A 20 0.79 -25.33 17.73
C ASP A 20 1.83 -24.25 17.41
N THR A 21 2.67 -24.54 16.43
CA THR A 21 3.45 -23.53 15.76
C THR A 21 2.45 -22.73 14.93
N GLN A 22 1.83 -21.75 15.56
CA GLN A 22 1.25 -20.67 14.77
C GLN A 22 2.33 -20.22 13.78
N PRO A 23 2.02 -20.16 12.49
CA PRO A 23 2.98 -19.66 11.52
C PRO A 23 3.42 -18.29 12.03
N HIS A 24 4.67 -18.17 12.46
CA HIS A 24 5.24 -16.88 12.78
C HIS A 24 5.14 -16.06 11.53
N ASP A 25 4.27 -15.06 11.54
CA ASP A 25 4.21 -14.07 10.49
C ASP A 25 5.59 -13.39 10.46
N THR A 26 6.41 -13.79 9.49
CA THR A 26 7.76 -13.24 9.30
C THR A 26 7.71 -11.93 8.53
N GLN A 27 6.53 -11.47 8.13
CA GLN A 27 6.35 -10.21 7.45
C GLN A 27 6.41 -9.04 8.43
N TRP A 28 6.99 -7.95 7.99
CA TRP A 28 6.94 -6.71 8.73
C TRP A 28 5.50 -6.21 8.84
N PRO A 29 5.17 -5.45 9.91
CA PRO A 29 3.87 -4.83 10.07
C PRO A 29 3.43 -4.09 8.81
N ARG A 30 2.15 -4.20 8.48
CA ARG A 30 1.53 -3.46 7.40
C ARG A 30 1.12 -2.06 7.89
N TRP A 31 1.38 -1.07 7.05
CA TRP A 31 1.07 0.33 7.27
C TRP A 31 0.21 0.85 6.13
N GLU A 32 -0.95 1.41 6.43
CA GLU A 32 -1.73 2.16 5.47
C GLU A 32 -1.14 3.54 5.28
N VAL A 33 -1.09 3.98 4.02
CA VAL A 33 -0.47 5.24 3.63
C VAL A 33 -1.53 6.20 3.15
N PHE A 34 -1.53 7.38 3.75
CA PHE A 34 -2.38 8.50 3.36
C PHE A 34 -1.50 9.59 2.76
N LYS A 35 -1.89 10.11 1.60
CA LYS A 35 -1.15 11.13 0.88
C LYS A 35 -2.00 12.37 0.68
N GLN A 36 -1.39 13.52 0.88
CA GLN A 36 -1.95 14.81 0.52
C GLN A 36 -1.19 15.36 -0.69
N ASP A 37 -1.88 15.54 -1.81
CA ASP A 37 -1.27 16.03 -3.07
C ASP A 37 -1.01 17.54 -3.05
N SER A 38 -1.79 18.29 -2.29
CA SER A 38 -1.64 19.72 -2.06
C SER A 38 -2.40 20.12 -0.80
N GLU A 39 -2.04 21.23 -0.19
CA GLU A 39 -2.69 21.75 1.03
C GLU A 39 -4.21 21.91 0.91
N LYS A 40 -4.72 22.13 -0.31
CA LYS A 40 -6.16 22.29 -0.58
C LYS A 40 -6.91 20.96 -0.73
N ARG A 41 -6.21 19.83 -0.80
CA ARG A 41 -6.84 18.52 -0.96
C ARG A 41 -6.84 17.74 0.35
N PRO A 42 -7.87 16.94 0.60
CA PRO A 42 -7.85 16.03 1.74
C PRO A 42 -6.75 14.99 1.57
N TYR A 43 -6.31 14.41 2.67
CA TYR A 43 -5.52 13.19 2.64
C TYR A 43 -6.36 12.06 2.04
N GLN A 44 -5.72 11.23 1.24
CA GLN A 44 -6.33 10.09 0.59
C GLN A 44 -5.52 8.84 0.87
N ALA A 45 -6.17 7.76 1.27
CA ALA A 45 -5.54 6.45 1.34
C ALA A 45 -5.14 6.01 -0.07
N ILE A 46 -3.87 5.69 -0.26
CA ILE A 46 -3.30 5.38 -1.59
C ILE A 46 -2.77 3.96 -1.70
N GLY A 47 -2.72 3.24 -0.59
CA GLY A 47 -2.26 1.87 -0.49
C GLY A 47 -1.47 1.64 0.78
N SER A 48 -0.81 0.48 0.86
CA SER A 48 -0.07 0.06 2.05
C SER A 48 1.36 -0.33 1.73
N VAL A 49 2.20 -0.29 2.77
CA VAL A 49 3.59 -0.76 2.73
C VAL A 49 3.86 -1.67 3.93
N HIS A 50 4.84 -2.56 3.80
CA HIS A 50 5.36 -3.33 4.92
C HIS A 50 6.67 -2.70 5.41
N ALA A 51 6.77 -2.42 6.71
CA ALA A 51 7.93 -1.76 7.30
C ALA A 51 8.09 -2.14 8.78
N GLY A 52 9.34 -2.24 9.25
CA GLY A 52 9.64 -2.62 10.62
C GLY A 52 9.37 -1.53 11.65
N ASP A 53 9.47 -0.27 11.23
CA ASP A 53 9.30 0.90 12.07
C ASP A 53 8.62 2.06 11.30
N PRO A 54 8.18 3.12 12.00
CA PRO A 54 7.49 4.26 11.40
C PRO A 54 8.30 5.01 10.33
N ASP A 55 9.58 5.25 10.59
CA ASP A 55 10.45 5.99 9.66
C ASP A 55 10.66 5.21 8.37
N HIS A 56 10.88 3.91 8.50
CA HIS A 56 10.96 3.00 7.35
C HIS A 56 9.63 2.97 6.57
N ALA A 57 8.48 3.02 7.25
CA ALA A 57 7.19 3.09 6.59
C ALA A 57 7.05 4.35 5.74
N LEU A 58 7.42 5.53 6.27
CA LEU A 58 7.37 6.79 5.53
C LEU A 58 8.35 6.81 4.35
N VAL A 59 9.59 6.35 4.54
CA VAL A 59 10.60 6.29 3.46
C VAL A 59 10.15 5.33 2.35
N THR A 60 9.61 4.18 2.71
CA THR A 60 9.08 3.20 1.76
C THR A 60 7.87 3.77 1.02
N ALA A 61 6.93 4.38 1.75
CA ALA A 61 5.76 5.05 1.17
C ALA A 61 6.15 6.13 0.16
N ARG A 62 7.11 6.99 0.51
CA ARG A 62 7.67 7.98 -0.42
C ARG A 62 8.19 7.32 -1.69
N ASN A 63 8.99 6.29 -1.54
CA ASN A 63 9.64 5.61 -2.67
C ASN A 63 8.64 4.87 -3.59
N VAL A 64 7.53 4.40 -3.04
CA VAL A 64 6.51 3.65 -3.79
C VAL A 64 5.47 4.58 -4.40
N PHE A 65 4.95 5.55 -3.63
CA PHE A 65 3.75 6.30 -3.99
C PHE A 65 4.00 7.72 -4.49
N VAL A 66 5.16 8.32 -4.18
CA VAL A 66 5.52 9.67 -4.64
C VAL A 66 6.36 9.59 -5.91
N ARG A 67 5.78 9.00 -6.95
CA ARG A 67 6.45 8.90 -8.27
C ARG A 67 6.02 9.97 -9.26
N ARG A 68 4.97 10.70 -8.96
CA ARG A 68 4.39 11.76 -9.78
C ARG A 68 4.22 13.00 -8.93
N PRO A 69 4.17 14.19 -9.56
CA PRO A 69 4.30 15.43 -8.84
C PRO A 69 3.30 15.56 -7.71
N ALA A 70 3.78 16.27 -6.70
CA ALA A 70 3.10 16.82 -5.57
C ALA A 70 2.53 15.77 -4.58
N ALA A 71 3.37 15.38 -3.66
CA ALA A 71 2.90 15.14 -2.30
C ALA A 71 3.46 16.29 -1.44
N VAL A 72 2.61 16.92 -0.69
CA VAL A 72 3.01 17.90 0.32
C VAL A 72 3.12 17.25 1.69
N SER A 73 2.45 16.11 1.89
CA SER A 73 2.54 15.34 3.12
C SER A 73 2.17 13.87 2.91
N LEU A 74 2.79 13.01 3.70
CA LEU A 74 2.42 11.59 3.87
C LEU A 74 2.17 11.31 5.34
N TRP A 75 1.16 10.47 5.59
CA TRP A 75 0.94 9.82 6.86
C TRP A 75 1.03 8.31 6.68
N ALA A 76 1.53 7.62 7.69
CA ALA A 76 1.51 6.17 7.79
C ALA A 76 0.85 5.77 9.12
N VAL A 77 -0.04 4.79 9.08
CA VAL A 77 -0.75 4.27 10.25
C VAL A 77 -0.69 2.75 10.20
N ARG A 78 -0.39 2.09 11.31
CA ARG A 78 -0.42 0.63 11.36
C ARG A 78 -1.82 0.12 11.07
N GLU A 79 -1.94 -0.93 10.25
CA GLU A 79 -3.23 -1.56 9.97
C GLU A 79 -3.96 -2.00 11.24
N ALA A 80 -3.21 -2.48 12.24
CA ALA A 80 -3.76 -2.89 13.54
C ALA A 80 -4.43 -1.75 14.33
N ASP A 81 -4.09 -0.50 14.04
CA ASP A 81 -4.65 0.69 14.70
C ASP A 81 -5.85 1.28 13.92
N ILE A 82 -6.19 0.67 12.79
CA ILE A 82 -7.27 1.13 11.92
C ILE A 82 -8.50 0.25 12.12
N LEU A 83 -9.63 0.86 12.44
CA LEU A 83 -10.92 0.20 12.39
C LEU A 83 -11.66 0.64 11.12
N MET A 84 -12.09 -0.35 10.32
CA MET A 84 -12.84 -0.10 9.10
C MET A 84 -14.11 -0.95 9.10
N ALA A 85 -15.20 -0.40 8.57
CA ALA A 85 -16.43 -1.15 8.36
C ALA A 85 -17.17 -0.71 7.08
N THR A 86 -17.84 -1.66 6.48
CA THR A 86 -18.81 -1.47 5.40
C THR A 86 -20.23 -1.47 5.99
N PRO A 87 -21.26 -0.99 5.25
CA PRO A 87 -22.65 -1.08 5.69
C PRO A 87 -23.09 -2.51 6.05
N GLN A 88 -22.61 -3.49 5.32
CA GLN A 88 -22.93 -4.91 5.55
C GLN A 88 -22.33 -5.40 6.88
N GLU A 89 -21.12 -5.01 7.19
CA GLU A 89 -20.43 -5.38 8.45
C GLU A 89 -21.09 -4.70 9.65
N LEU A 90 -21.54 -3.45 9.53
CA LEU A 90 -22.26 -2.77 10.60
C LEU A 90 -23.59 -3.48 10.97
N VAL A 91 -24.26 -4.06 9.97
CA VAL A 91 -25.52 -4.82 10.19
C VAL A 91 -25.22 -6.24 10.69
N GLY A 92 -24.22 -6.89 10.10
CA GLY A 92 -23.90 -8.31 10.36
C GLY A 92 -23.03 -8.54 11.60
N THR A 93 -22.28 -7.54 12.03
CA THR A 93 -21.33 -7.64 13.15
C THR A 93 -21.42 -6.39 14.04
N PRO A 94 -22.50 -6.25 14.82
CA PRO A 94 -22.68 -5.05 15.67
C PRO A 94 -21.55 -4.85 16.69
N ASP A 95 -20.79 -5.90 17.02
CA ASP A 95 -19.63 -5.84 17.90
C ASP A 95 -18.51 -4.91 17.38
N VAL A 96 -18.48 -4.62 16.09
CA VAL A 96 -17.51 -3.65 15.52
C VAL A 96 -17.68 -2.26 16.13
N LEU A 97 -18.89 -1.88 16.49
CA LEU A 97 -19.18 -0.60 17.18
C LEU A 97 -18.90 -0.66 18.69
N ALA A 98 -18.71 -1.84 19.25
CA ALA A 98 -18.38 -2.05 20.67
C ALA A 98 -16.85 -2.09 20.89
N VAL A 99 -16.04 -1.95 19.87
CA VAL A 99 -14.58 -1.95 19.98
C VAL A 99 -14.14 -0.80 20.88
N SER A 100 -13.63 -1.16 22.06
CA SER A 100 -13.13 -0.22 23.04
C SER A 100 -11.70 0.20 22.74
N GLY A 101 -11.28 1.33 23.25
CA GLY A 101 -9.92 1.84 23.07
C GLY A 101 -9.69 3.08 23.94
N THR A 102 -8.66 3.83 23.60
CA THR A 102 -8.31 5.05 24.32
C THR A 102 -9.14 6.22 23.82
N ALA A 103 -9.72 6.99 24.74
CA ALA A 103 -10.43 8.22 24.40
C ALA A 103 -9.45 9.24 23.80
N GLY A 104 -9.88 9.92 22.73
CA GLY A 104 -9.04 10.90 22.05
C GLY A 104 -9.59 11.36 20.71
N LEU A 105 -8.73 12.02 19.95
CA LEU A 105 -9.02 12.47 18.59
C LEU A 105 -8.84 11.30 17.62
N TYR A 106 -9.85 11.03 16.81
CA TYR A 106 -9.86 10.01 15.77
C TYR A 106 -10.06 10.65 14.40
N HIS A 107 -9.19 10.32 13.46
CA HIS A 107 -9.40 10.68 12.05
C HIS A 107 -10.47 9.81 11.43
N VAL A 108 -11.28 10.43 10.59
CA VAL A 108 -12.39 9.76 9.88
C VAL A 108 -12.12 9.79 8.39
N GLY A 109 -12.13 8.62 7.79
CA GLY A 109 -12.05 8.43 6.35
C GLY A 109 -13.33 7.78 5.82
N ILE A 110 -13.76 8.17 4.62
CA ILE A 110 -14.93 7.60 3.96
C ILE A 110 -14.64 7.23 2.52
N LYS A 111 -15.28 6.15 2.08
CA LYS A 111 -15.31 5.74 0.68
C LYS A 111 -16.63 6.18 0.05
N LYS A 112 -16.55 7.06 -0.95
CA LYS A 112 -17.73 7.65 -1.61
C LYS A 112 -18.16 6.95 -2.88
N SER A 113 -17.29 6.13 -3.51
CA SER A 113 -17.54 5.64 -4.85
C SER A 113 -16.86 4.31 -5.12
N HIS A 114 -17.53 3.43 -5.88
CA HIS A 114 -16.96 2.19 -6.40
C HIS A 114 -16.01 2.40 -7.60
N LYS A 115 -15.92 3.62 -8.15
CA LYS A 115 -15.13 3.92 -9.35
C LYS A 115 -13.62 3.77 -9.15
N ARG A 116 -13.15 3.72 -7.91
CA ARG A 116 -11.74 3.53 -7.56
C ARG A 116 -11.58 2.29 -6.69
N SER A 117 -10.35 1.80 -6.62
CA SER A 117 -9.97 0.70 -5.74
C SER A 117 -10.46 0.92 -4.30
N MET A 118 -10.62 -0.15 -3.54
CA MET A 118 -10.98 -0.09 -2.10
C MET A 118 -9.98 0.71 -1.27
N THR A 119 -8.75 0.88 -1.77
CA THR A 119 -7.70 1.68 -1.11
C THR A 119 -7.94 3.19 -1.16
N PHE A 120 -8.85 3.70 -2.00
CA PHE A 120 -9.10 5.15 -2.08
C PHE A 120 -10.20 5.57 -1.11
N VAL A 121 -9.79 5.90 0.10
CA VAL A 121 -10.59 6.50 1.16
C VAL A 121 -10.12 7.93 1.35
N ASP A 122 -11.04 8.90 1.32
CA ASP A 122 -10.74 10.30 1.60
C ASP A 122 -10.91 10.57 3.10
N LEU A 123 -9.90 11.16 3.74
CA LEU A 123 -10.04 11.66 5.10
C LEU A 123 -10.90 12.93 5.07
N VAL A 124 -12.01 12.90 5.79
CA VAL A 124 -13.03 13.97 5.75
C VAL A 124 -13.04 14.82 7.01
N GLY A 125 -12.34 14.42 8.05
CA GLY A 125 -12.26 15.14 9.30
C GLY A 125 -11.74 14.29 10.45
N ALA A 126 -11.98 14.77 11.66
CA ALA A 126 -11.67 14.05 12.89
C ALA A 126 -12.76 14.29 13.92
N VAL A 127 -12.96 13.33 14.82
CA VAL A 127 -13.96 13.35 15.89
C VAL A 127 -13.31 13.06 17.25
N GLN A 128 -13.85 13.61 18.31
CA GLN A 128 -13.51 13.19 19.67
C GLN A 128 -14.37 11.99 20.03
N ALA A 129 -13.73 10.90 20.41
CA ALA A 129 -14.42 9.66 20.72
C ALA A 129 -13.81 8.95 21.95
N THR A 130 -14.60 8.10 22.56
CA THR A 130 -14.18 7.28 23.72
C THR A 130 -13.39 6.05 23.29
N GLY A 131 -13.38 5.75 22.00
CA GLY A 131 -12.68 4.63 21.41
C GLY A 131 -12.98 4.52 19.91
N PRO A 132 -12.34 3.57 19.20
CA PRO A 132 -12.50 3.42 17.76
C PRO A 132 -13.94 3.05 17.35
N GLY A 133 -14.65 2.22 18.13
CA GLY A 133 -16.06 1.89 17.86
C GLY A 133 -16.98 3.09 17.95
N ASP A 134 -16.78 3.96 18.96
CA ASP A 134 -17.51 5.22 19.10
C ASP A 134 -17.19 6.18 17.93
N ALA A 135 -15.94 6.30 17.55
CA ALA A 135 -15.54 7.09 16.39
C ALA A 135 -16.20 6.59 15.09
N LEU A 136 -16.24 5.28 14.91
CA LEU A 136 -16.88 4.66 13.75
C LEU A 136 -18.39 4.91 13.73
N ARG A 137 -19.06 4.84 14.88
CA ARG A 137 -20.48 5.16 15.02
C ARG A 137 -20.76 6.62 14.64
N GLN A 138 -19.96 7.57 15.16
CA GLN A 138 -20.08 9.00 14.80
C GLN A 138 -19.82 9.22 13.31
N ALA A 139 -18.83 8.51 12.72
CA ALA A 139 -18.56 8.58 11.29
C ALA A 139 -19.75 8.08 10.45
N HIS A 140 -20.38 6.98 10.87
CA HIS A 140 -21.58 6.45 10.20
C HIS A 140 -22.76 7.39 10.31
N GLU A 141 -23.02 7.97 11.48
CA GLU A 141 -24.07 8.96 11.69
C GLU A 141 -23.87 10.22 10.83
N GLN A 142 -22.63 10.68 10.72
CA GLN A 142 -22.30 11.89 9.94
C GLN A 142 -22.29 11.67 8.43
N TYR A 143 -21.94 10.46 7.98
CA TYR A 143 -21.82 10.11 6.56
C TYR A 143 -22.58 8.82 6.23
N PRO A 144 -23.91 8.78 6.33
CA PRO A 144 -24.70 7.54 6.20
C PRO A 144 -24.63 6.92 4.80
N ASP A 145 -24.37 7.72 3.76
CA ASP A 145 -24.30 7.26 2.37
C ASP A 145 -22.91 6.75 1.95
N ALA A 146 -21.96 6.67 2.88
CA ALA A 146 -20.63 6.17 2.55
C ALA A 146 -20.66 4.66 2.29
N LEU A 147 -19.80 4.20 1.37
CA LEU A 147 -19.65 2.79 1.03
C LEU A 147 -18.78 2.04 2.03
N ALA A 148 -17.97 2.75 2.78
CA ALA A 148 -17.18 2.26 3.91
C ALA A 148 -16.69 3.45 4.75
N TRP A 149 -16.47 3.18 6.02
CA TRP A 149 -15.88 4.10 6.99
C TRP A 149 -14.57 3.52 7.50
N LEU A 150 -13.61 4.39 7.77
CA LEU A 150 -12.32 4.08 8.33
C LEU A 150 -12.02 5.06 9.44
N VAL A 151 -11.58 4.58 10.61
CA VAL A 151 -11.17 5.45 11.71
C VAL A 151 -9.86 4.96 12.32
N PHE A 152 -9.04 5.90 12.77
CA PHE A 152 -7.82 5.62 13.53
C PHE A 152 -7.50 6.78 14.48
N PRO A 153 -6.87 6.51 15.62
CA PRO A 153 -6.51 7.55 16.59
C PRO A 153 -5.38 8.43 16.04
N ASP A 154 -5.44 9.74 16.32
CA ASP A 154 -4.38 10.68 15.90
C ASP A 154 -3.00 10.28 16.44
N ALA A 155 -2.95 9.69 17.62
CA ALA A 155 -1.72 9.22 18.24
C ALA A 155 -1.03 8.04 17.49
N ALA A 156 -1.77 7.30 16.67
CA ALA A 156 -1.21 6.21 15.85
C ALA A 156 -0.61 6.70 14.53
N LYS A 157 -0.85 7.95 14.19
CA LYS A 157 -0.38 8.55 12.94
C LYS A 157 1.10 8.91 13.03
N VAL A 158 1.87 8.47 12.07
CA VAL A 158 3.21 8.99 11.79
C VAL A 158 3.14 9.86 10.54
N ALA A 159 3.68 11.05 10.60
CA ALA A 159 3.56 12.04 9.54
C ALA A 159 4.93 12.56 9.11
N THR A 160 5.04 12.97 7.85
CA THR A 160 6.18 13.77 7.38
C THR A 160 6.20 15.11 8.10
N ASP A 161 7.40 15.67 8.29
CA ASP A 161 7.58 17.00 8.85
C ASP A 161 6.79 18.03 8.02
N PRO A 162 6.01 18.90 8.63
CA PRO A 162 5.23 19.93 7.94
C PRO A 162 6.09 21.13 7.47
N ASP A 163 7.35 21.25 7.91
CA ASP A 163 8.20 22.38 7.49
C ASP A 163 8.44 22.37 5.98
N PRO A 164 8.10 23.44 5.24
CA PRO A 164 8.20 23.46 3.77
C PRO A 164 9.60 23.15 3.23
N GLY A 165 10.66 23.62 3.88
CA GLY A 165 12.03 23.34 3.47
C GLY A 165 12.40 21.86 3.63
N THR A 166 11.95 21.25 4.71
CA THR A 166 12.10 19.81 4.96
C THR A 166 11.26 19.00 3.97
N VAL A 167 10.02 19.40 3.70
CA VAL A 167 9.13 18.73 2.73
C VAL A 167 9.76 18.67 1.35
N GLU A 168 10.27 19.79 0.82
CA GLU A 168 10.89 19.82 -0.50
C GLU A 168 12.08 18.88 -0.58
N SER A 169 13.02 18.98 0.35
CA SER A 169 14.22 18.15 0.39
C SER A 169 13.89 16.67 0.60
N TRP A 170 12.86 16.36 1.42
CA TRP A 170 12.50 14.99 1.73
C TRP A 170 11.82 14.28 0.54
N PHE A 171 11.04 15.00 -0.29
CA PHE A 171 10.41 14.45 -1.47
C PHE A 171 11.30 14.45 -2.72
N ALA A 172 12.37 15.26 -2.78
CA ALA A 172 13.26 15.37 -3.91
C ALA A 172 13.79 14.02 -4.44
N PRO A 173 14.27 13.08 -3.61
CA PRO A 173 14.77 11.78 -4.11
C PRO A 173 13.73 10.94 -4.82
N ALA A 174 12.44 11.15 -4.54
CA ALA A 174 11.35 10.43 -5.21
C ALA A 174 11.01 11.05 -6.57
N THR A 175 11.17 12.37 -6.72
CA THR A 175 10.91 13.10 -7.98
C THR A 175 12.08 13.02 -8.94
N GLU A 176 13.30 12.89 -8.45
CA GLU A 176 14.54 12.81 -9.23
C GLU A 176 14.80 11.42 -9.83
N LYS A 177 14.00 10.43 -9.53
CA LYS A 177 14.13 9.10 -10.12
C LYS A 177 13.95 9.14 -11.63
N THR A 178 15.03 8.96 -12.37
CA THR A 178 15.07 9.09 -13.83
C THR A 178 14.68 7.82 -14.58
N TYR A 179 14.76 6.63 -13.93
CA TYR A 179 14.52 5.36 -14.61
C TYR A 179 13.03 5.00 -14.66
N LYS A 180 12.53 4.71 -15.86
CA LYS A 180 11.18 4.14 -16.14
C LYS A 180 10.00 4.76 -15.37
N GLN A 181 10.08 6.02 -15.02
CA GLN A 181 8.92 6.75 -14.47
C GLN A 181 7.91 7.00 -15.60
N GLN A 182 6.63 6.88 -15.31
CA GLN A 182 5.60 7.21 -16.31
C GLN A 182 5.69 8.65 -16.83
N GLN A 183 6.26 9.56 -16.07
CA GLN A 183 6.55 10.95 -16.49
C GLN A 183 7.52 11.00 -17.66
N TYR A 184 8.50 10.13 -17.70
CA TYR A 184 9.42 9.99 -18.82
C TYR A 184 8.66 9.68 -20.14
N TYR A 185 7.71 8.75 -20.09
CA TYR A 185 6.87 8.42 -21.24
C TYR A 185 5.88 9.54 -21.59
N GLY A 186 5.36 10.27 -20.60
CA GLY A 186 4.51 11.45 -20.83
C GLY A 186 5.25 12.59 -21.52
N THR A 187 6.54 12.77 -21.24
CA THR A 187 7.41 13.73 -21.91
C THR A 187 7.67 13.33 -23.37
N ILE A 188 7.92 12.04 -23.61
CA ILE A 188 8.04 11.49 -24.96
C ILE A 188 6.73 11.67 -25.74
N GLY A 189 5.59 11.37 -25.13
CA GLY A 189 4.27 11.56 -25.76
C GLY A 189 3.98 13.01 -26.13
N ARG A 190 4.39 13.98 -25.30
CA ARG A 190 4.32 15.41 -25.62
C ARG A 190 5.24 15.77 -26.78
N HIS A 191 6.48 15.34 -26.74
CA HIS A 191 7.45 15.60 -27.79
C HIS A 191 7.01 15.00 -29.14
N VAL A 192 6.51 13.76 -29.14
CA VAL A 192 5.91 13.15 -30.33
C VAL A 192 4.68 13.92 -30.79
N GLY A 193 3.87 14.46 -29.91
CA GLY A 193 2.72 15.31 -30.24
C GLY A 193 3.13 16.65 -30.86
N GLU A 194 4.24 17.22 -30.43
CA GLU A 194 4.82 18.45 -31.01
C GLU A 194 5.45 18.18 -32.38
N LEU A 195 6.18 17.09 -32.54
CA LEU A 195 6.74 16.65 -33.82
C LEU A 195 5.64 16.36 -34.84
N LYS A 196 4.52 15.78 -34.44
CA LYS A 196 3.34 15.58 -35.30
C LYS A 196 2.73 16.88 -35.74
N ARG A 197 2.63 17.87 -34.85
CA ARG A 197 2.07 19.20 -35.16
C ARG A 197 2.98 20.04 -36.04
N SER A 198 4.30 19.89 -35.89
CA SER A 198 5.29 20.60 -36.69
C SER A 198 5.56 19.94 -38.08
N GLY A 199 4.95 18.79 -38.37
CA GLY A 199 5.20 18.06 -39.63
C GLY A 199 6.57 17.37 -39.70
N GLN A 200 7.35 17.40 -38.63
CA GLN A 200 8.70 16.82 -38.57
C GLN A 200 8.68 15.39 -38.00
N MET A 201 7.71 14.55 -38.39
CA MET A 201 7.74 13.16 -37.97
C MET A 201 8.89 12.43 -38.70
N PRO A 202 9.91 11.95 -38.02
CA PRO A 202 10.74 10.89 -38.55
C PRO A 202 9.82 9.68 -38.78
N GLY A 203 9.97 9.01 -39.91
CA GLY A 203 9.15 7.86 -40.31
C GLY A 203 9.00 6.87 -39.14
N ARG A 204 7.89 6.13 -39.14
CA ARG A 204 7.48 5.18 -38.08
C ARG A 204 8.67 4.51 -37.41
N VAL A 205 8.95 4.91 -36.17
CA VAL A 205 9.75 4.11 -35.27
C VAL A 205 8.81 3.05 -34.70
N ASN A 206 8.40 2.13 -35.54
CA ASN A 206 7.68 0.92 -35.19
C ASN A 206 8.60 -0.27 -35.39
N GLU A 207 9.72 -0.29 -34.71
CA GLU A 207 10.44 -1.54 -34.55
C GLU A 207 11.12 -1.48 -33.22
N HIS A 208 10.46 -2.07 -32.21
CA HIS A 208 11.21 -2.65 -31.13
C HIS A 208 12.17 -3.65 -31.82
N PRO A 209 13.48 -3.55 -31.63
CA PRO A 209 14.35 -4.62 -32.05
C PRO A 209 13.88 -5.87 -31.28
N HIS A 210 13.37 -6.85 -32.02
CA HIS A 210 13.13 -8.16 -31.46
C HIS A 210 14.46 -8.65 -30.90
N VAL A 211 14.51 -8.81 -29.59
CA VAL A 211 15.60 -9.53 -28.93
C VAL A 211 15.51 -10.96 -29.47
N GLY A 212 16.31 -11.28 -30.48
CA GLY A 212 16.34 -12.65 -31.02
C GLY A 212 16.94 -12.85 -32.40
N GLU A 213 17.16 -11.83 -33.22
CA GLU A 213 17.86 -12.05 -34.49
C GLU A 213 19.35 -11.73 -34.35
N GLN A 214 20.13 -12.78 -34.22
CA GLN A 214 21.57 -12.72 -34.42
C GLN A 214 21.82 -12.41 -35.91
N PRO A 215 22.74 -11.48 -36.25
CA PRO A 215 23.08 -11.23 -37.65
C PRO A 215 23.67 -12.49 -38.25
N ALA A 216 23.12 -12.92 -39.38
CA ALA A 216 23.62 -14.03 -40.16
C ALA A 216 25.10 -13.79 -40.53
N VAL A 217 25.97 -14.69 -40.07
CA VAL A 217 27.37 -14.73 -40.45
C VAL A 217 27.46 -15.07 -41.93
N LYS A 218 27.82 -14.10 -42.73
CA LYS A 218 28.15 -14.34 -44.16
C LYS A 218 29.45 -15.10 -44.24
N HIS A 219 29.38 -16.39 -44.55
CA HIS A 219 30.55 -17.15 -45.00
C HIS A 219 30.97 -16.61 -46.36
N ASN A 220 32.11 -15.93 -46.42
CA ASN A 220 32.80 -15.65 -47.67
C ASN A 220 33.48 -16.96 -48.11
N GLU A 221 32.93 -17.61 -49.10
CA GLU A 221 33.65 -18.66 -49.85
C GLU A 221 34.67 -17.95 -50.79
N GLU A 222 35.93 -18.07 -50.49
CA GLU A 222 37.01 -17.75 -51.41
C GLU A 222 37.08 -18.82 -52.51
N PRO A 223 37.23 -18.49 -53.78
CA PRO A 223 37.42 -19.48 -54.82
C PRO A 223 38.86 -20.00 -54.84
N VAL A 224 38.98 -21.30 -54.69
CA VAL A 224 40.26 -22.02 -54.87
C VAL A 224 40.64 -21.99 -56.36
N LYS A 225 41.87 -21.52 -56.62
CA LYS A 225 42.56 -21.75 -57.89
C LYS A 225 43.44 -22.96 -57.78
#